data_2af6b45e1788c8720e9cd2e704936240
#
_entry.id   2af6b45e1788c8720e9cd2e704936240
#
_cell.length_a   1.000
_cell.length_b   1.000
_cell.length_c   1.000
_cell.angle_alpha   90.00
_cell.angle_beta   90.00
_cell.angle_gamma   90.00
#
_symmetry.space_group_name_H-M   'P 1'
#
loop_
_entity.id
_entity.type
_entity.pdbx_description
1 polymer ?
#
loop_
_entity_poly.entity_id
_entity_poly.type
_entity_poly.pdbx_seq_one_letter_code
_entity_poly.pdbx_strand_id
1 'polypeptide(L)'
;MPRIHFQQQLAELKDKLLAMAALSQQAVESAVDAYLQRDKGLCKYVKQNETAINTAQRELDEMAYELLAKEQPMAIDLRFILAVIKINGDLERIGDQSMGIARRTKGMIAFEDIDLPVDFAAMGEFAGRMIRSAVQALLEGDARLADSVREMDDEIDRMNRRAHDDLLKLIEEKPRYTQQAMNGILVAKNLERIADHAANIATDVIFWIRGADVRHQLSLSMD
;
A
#
# COMPACT_ATOMS: atom_id res chain seq x y z
N MET A 1 -8.54 -21.41 -30.84
CA MET A 1 -8.65 -21.93 -29.46
C MET A 1 -7.51 -21.50 -28.52
N PRO A 2 -6.21 -21.42 -28.89
CA PRO A 2 -5.14 -20.99 -27.94
C PRO A 2 -5.39 -19.60 -27.35
N ARG A 3 -5.87 -18.64 -28.13
CA ARG A 3 -6.10 -17.24 -27.69
C ARG A 3 -7.21 -17.10 -26.64
N ILE A 4 -8.24 -17.95 -26.67
CA ILE A 4 -9.33 -17.92 -25.65
C ILE A 4 -8.78 -18.40 -24.30
N HIS A 5 -7.96 -19.45 -24.30
CA HIS A 5 -7.34 -19.96 -23.08
C HIS A 5 -6.41 -18.94 -22.44
N PHE A 6 -5.58 -18.28 -23.24
CA PHE A 6 -4.69 -17.20 -22.76
C PHE A 6 -5.47 -16.03 -22.14
N GLN A 7 -6.57 -15.58 -22.77
CA GLN A 7 -7.40 -14.51 -22.21
C GLN A 7 -8.07 -14.92 -20.89
N GLN A 8 -8.46 -16.20 -20.74
CA GLN A 8 -8.98 -16.71 -19.48
C GLN A 8 -7.91 -16.70 -18.38
N GLN A 9 -6.68 -17.07 -18.69
CA GLN A 9 -5.56 -17.04 -17.73
C GLN A 9 -5.19 -15.60 -17.32
N LEU A 10 -5.24 -14.62 -18.26
CA LEU A 10 -5.04 -13.20 -17.91
C LEU A 10 -6.16 -12.68 -17.00
N ALA A 11 -7.41 -13.08 -17.23
CA ALA A 11 -8.51 -12.72 -16.36
C ALA A 11 -8.33 -13.33 -14.96
N GLU A 12 -7.94 -14.60 -14.86
CA GLU A 12 -7.66 -15.27 -13.59
C GLU A 12 -6.51 -14.59 -12.84
N LEU A 13 -5.43 -14.20 -13.53
CA LEU A 13 -4.30 -13.46 -12.96
C LEU A 13 -4.77 -12.12 -12.37
N LYS A 14 -5.64 -11.40 -13.10
CA LYS A 14 -6.25 -10.15 -12.63
C LYS A 14 -7.11 -10.36 -11.39
N ASP A 15 -7.97 -11.37 -11.38
CA ASP A 15 -8.86 -11.66 -10.27
C ASP A 15 -8.08 -12.01 -8.98
N LYS A 16 -7.02 -12.82 -9.12
CA LYS A 16 -6.11 -13.13 -7.99
C LYS A 16 -5.41 -11.88 -7.45
N LEU A 17 -4.94 -10.99 -8.33
CA LEU A 17 -4.33 -9.72 -7.93
C LEU A 17 -5.31 -8.83 -7.16
N LEU A 18 -6.56 -8.74 -7.62
CA LEU A 18 -7.62 -7.99 -6.93
C LEU A 18 -7.97 -8.60 -5.58
N ALA A 19 -7.97 -9.94 -5.46
CA ALA A 19 -8.17 -10.61 -4.17
C ALA A 19 -7.02 -10.30 -3.18
N MET A 20 -5.77 -10.29 -3.65
CA MET A 20 -4.61 -9.88 -2.83
C MET A 20 -4.69 -8.41 -2.42
N ALA A 21 -5.14 -7.52 -3.31
CA ALA A 21 -5.34 -6.11 -3.01
C ALA A 21 -6.38 -5.90 -1.90
N ALA A 22 -7.48 -6.67 -1.91
CA ALA A 22 -8.48 -6.65 -0.85
C ALA A 22 -7.90 -7.08 0.51
N LEU A 23 -7.04 -8.11 0.54
CA LEU A 23 -6.34 -8.54 1.76
C LEU A 23 -5.39 -7.46 2.28
N SER A 24 -4.65 -6.79 1.39
CA SER A 24 -3.73 -5.71 1.74
C SER A 24 -4.49 -4.50 2.31
N GLN A 25 -5.63 -4.14 1.73
CA GLN A 25 -6.50 -3.08 2.25
C GLN A 25 -7.04 -3.43 3.65
N GLN A 26 -7.55 -4.66 3.86
CA GLN A 26 -8.01 -5.12 5.16
C GLN A 26 -6.89 -5.12 6.21
N ALA A 27 -5.65 -5.44 5.81
CA ALA A 27 -4.50 -5.39 6.70
C ALA A 27 -4.23 -3.96 7.20
N VAL A 28 -4.31 -2.95 6.31
CA VAL A 28 -4.14 -1.53 6.68
C VAL A 28 -5.24 -1.08 7.63
N GLU A 29 -6.51 -1.31 7.29
CA GLU A 29 -7.67 -0.92 8.11
C GLU A 29 -7.55 -1.54 9.52
N SER A 30 -7.29 -2.85 9.58
CA SER A 30 -7.13 -3.56 10.86
C SER A 30 -5.90 -3.10 11.66
N ALA A 31 -4.81 -2.69 10.99
CA ALA A 31 -3.61 -2.19 11.66
C ALA A 31 -3.84 -0.81 12.29
N VAL A 32 -4.56 0.07 11.59
CA VAL A 32 -4.95 1.39 12.10
C VAL A 32 -5.90 1.24 13.29
N ASP A 33 -6.94 0.42 13.15
CA ASP A 33 -7.88 0.14 14.23
C ASP A 33 -7.19 -0.48 15.45
N ALA A 34 -6.28 -1.45 15.21
CA ALA A 34 -5.47 -2.05 16.27
C ALA A 34 -4.66 -1.00 17.04
N TYR A 35 -4.10 -0.01 16.34
CA TYR A 35 -3.31 1.06 16.95
C TYR A 35 -4.17 2.01 17.76
N LEU A 36 -5.29 2.47 17.20
CA LEU A 36 -6.21 3.40 17.86
C LEU A 36 -6.89 2.78 19.10
N GLN A 37 -7.27 1.50 19.01
CA GLN A 37 -7.97 0.78 20.09
C GLN A 37 -7.02 0.03 21.03
N ARG A 38 -5.71 -0.03 20.72
CA ARG A 38 -4.70 -0.83 21.43
C ARG A 38 -5.08 -2.32 21.52
N ASP A 39 -5.70 -2.86 20.46
CA ASP A 39 -6.27 -4.20 20.44
C ASP A 39 -5.28 -5.27 19.95
N LYS A 40 -4.98 -6.25 20.85
CA LYS A 40 -4.12 -7.41 20.54
C LYS A 40 -4.77 -8.37 19.55
N GLY A 41 -6.08 -8.48 19.55
CA GLY A 41 -6.84 -9.36 18.66
C GLY A 41 -6.72 -8.89 17.21
N LEU A 42 -6.91 -7.59 16.98
CA LEU A 42 -6.70 -6.96 15.67
C LEU A 42 -5.25 -7.11 15.21
N CYS A 43 -4.25 -6.95 16.09
CA CYS A 43 -2.85 -7.23 15.76
C CYS A 43 -2.62 -8.69 15.30
N LYS A 44 -3.36 -9.66 15.84
CA LYS A 44 -3.28 -11.06 15.39
C LYS A 44 -3.91 -11.23 14.01
N TYR A 45 -5.03 -10.55 13.77
CA TYR A 45 -5.70 -10.57 12.47
C TYR A 45 -4.82 -9.97 11.36
N VAL A 46 -4.16 -8.82 11.62
CA VAL A 46 -3.16 -8.25 10.70
C VAL A 46 -2.09 -9.27 10.32
N LYS A 47 -1.57 -10.03 11.30
CA LYS A 47 -0.59 -11.09 11.02
C LYS A 47 -1.15 -12.22 10.14
N GLN A 48 -2.42 -12.58 10.30
CA GLN A 48 -3.06 -13.58 9.45
C GLN A 48 -3.20 -13.09 8.01
N ASN A 49 -3.61 -11.83 7.83
CA ASN A 49 -3.69 -11.21 6.51
C ASN A 49 -2.32 -11.14 5.83
N GLU A 50 -1.27 -10.73 6.55
CA GLU A 50 0.10 -10.68 6.01
C GLU A 50 0.56 -12.06 5.52
N THR A 51 0.28 -13.12 6.28
CA THR A 51 0.60 -14.49 5.86
C THR A 51 -0.17 -14.90 4.59
N ALA A 52 -1.43 -14.49 4.46
CA ALA A 52 -2.24 -14.74 3.26
C ALA A 52 -1.72 -13.94 2.05
N ILE A 53 -1.34 -12.68 2.25
CA ILE A 53 -0.73 -11.81 1.23
C ILE A 53 0.55 -12.45 0.69
N ASN A 54 1.45 -12.92 1.57
CA ASN A 54 2.72 -13.57 1.17
C ASN A 54 2.49 -14.88 0.40
N THR A 55 1.40 -15.58 0.68
CA THR A 55 1.02 -16.78 -0.09
C THR A 55 0.50 -16.39 -1.46
N ALA A 56 -0.41 -15.41 -1.52
CA ALA A 56 -0.95 -14.89 -2.78
C ALA A 56 0.14 -14.32 -3.69
N GLN A 57 1.13 -13.63 -3.12
CA GLN A 57 2.27 -13.10 -3.87
C GLN A 57 3.00 -14.20 -4.65
N ARG A 58 3.33 -15.31 -3.99
CA ARG A 58 4.05 -16.41 -4.64
C ARG A 58 3.22 -17.06 -5.73
N GLU A 59 1.93 -17.28 -5.50
CA GLU A 59 1.03 -17.85 -6.50
C GLU A 59 0.89 -16.95 -7.74
N LEU A 60 0.81 -15.63 -7.54
CA LEU A 60 0.76 -14.65 -8.62
C LEU A 60 2.06 -14.60 -9.42
N ASP A 61 3.21 -14.64 -8.76
CA ASP A 61 4.51 -14.67 -9.43
C ASP A 61 4.66 -15.93 -10.29
N GLU A 62 4.34 -17.11 -9.75
CA GLU A 62 4.38 -18.38 -10.47
C GLU A 62 3.48 -18.34 -11.72
N MET A 63 2.25 -17.86 -11.56
CA MET A 63 1.29 -17.75 -12.65
C MET A 63 1.75 -16.75 -13.72
N ALA A 64 2.29 -15.59 -13.32
CA ALA A 64 2.82 -14.58 -14.23
C ALA A 64 4.02 -15.12 -15.03
N TYR A 65 4.96 -15.82 -14.37
CA TYR A 65 6.13 -16.42 -15.04
C TYR A 65 5.72 -17.53 -16.01
N GLU A 66 4.74 -18.35 -15.65
CA GLU A 66 4.22 -19.36 -16.56
C GLU A 66 3.62 -18.77 -17.83
N LEU A 67 2.80 -17.70 -17.68
CA LEU A 67 2.21 -16.98 -18.81
C LEU A 67 3.29 -16.38 -19.73
N LEU A 68 4.31 -15.75 -19.17
CA LEU A 68 5.43 -15.20 -19.95
C LEU A 68 6.19 -16.28 -20.72
N ALA A 69 6.44 -17.43 -20.05
CA ALA A 69 7.24 -18.53 -20.66
C ALA A 69 6.49 -19.30 -21.75
N LYS A 70 5.17 -19.52 -21.57
CA LYS A 70 4.39 -20.42 -22.42
C LYS A 70 3.66 -19.71 -23.57
N GLU A 71 3.15 -18.49 -23.31
CA GLU A 71 2.19 -17.83 -24.21
C GLU A 71 2.80 -16.73 -25.09
N GLN A 72 4.05 -16.31 -24.82
CA GLN A 72 4.76 -15.27 -25.57
C GLN A 72 3.90 -14.01 -25.78
N PRO A 73 3.38 -13.39 -24.69
CA PRO A 73 2.46 -12.25 -24.78
C PRO A 73 3.11 -11.07 -25.49
N MET A 74 2.29 -10.26 -26.18
CA MET A 74 2.79 -9.11 -26.94
C MET A 74 2.07 -7.82 -26.53
N ALA A 75 2.76 -6.71 -26.75
CA ALA A 75 2.23 -5.36 -26.57
C ALA A 75 1.54 -5.16 -25.22
N ILE A 76 0.22 -4.90 -25.21
CA ILE A 76 -0.54 -4.58 -23.99
C ILE A 76 -0.63 -5.75 -23.01
N ASP A 77 -0.73 -6.99 -23.51
CA ASP A 77 -0.81 -8.18 -22.66
C ASP A 77 0.51 -8.40 -21.92
N LEU A 78 1.66 -8.20 -22.60
CA LEU A 78 2.97 -8.24 -21.96
C LEU A 78 3.10 -7.15 -20.89
N ARG A 79 2.71 -5.90 -21.20
CA ARG A 79 2.76 -4.81 -20.22
C ARG A 79 1.86 -5.06 -19.02
N PHE A 80 0.69 -5.67 -19.24
CA PHE A 80 -0.20 -6.06 -18.15
C PHE A 80 0.47 -7.05 -17.21
N ILE A 81 1.05 -8.14 -17.70
CA ILE A 81 1.73 -9.13 -16.85
C ILE A 81 2.91 -8.50 -16.10
N LEU A 82 3.70 -7.64 -16.77
CA LEU A 82 4.80 -6.92 -16.11
C LEU A 82 4.31 -5.97 -15.02
N ALA A 83 3.18 -5.27 -15.25
CA ALA A 83 2.55 -4.43 -14.25
C ALA A 83 2.05 -5.28 -13.06
N VAL A 84 1.41 -6.43 -13.31
CA VAL A 84 0.95 -7.35 -12.26
C VAL A 84 2.12 -7.78 -11.36
N ILE A 85 3.26 -8.17 -11.92
CA ILE A 85 4.45 -8.60 -11.14
C ILE A 85 4.91 -7.47 -10.20
N LYS A 86 4.91 -6.22 -10.65
CA LYS A 86 5.33 -5.08 -9.83
C LYS A 86 4.28 -4.73 -8.78
N ILE A 87 3.01 -4.63 -9.19
CA ILE A 87 1.89 -4.34 -8.28
C ILE A 87 1.80 -5.40 -7.18
N ASN A 88 2.04 -6.68 -7.52
CA ASN A 88 2.12 -7.79 -6.58
C ASN A 88 3.15 -7.50 -5.46
N GLY A 89 4.34 -7.02 -5.84
CA GLY A 89 5.37 -6.62 -4.88
C GLY A 89 4.94 -5.44 -4.00
N ASP A 90 4.29 -4.41 -4.57
CA ASP A 90 3.83 -3.26 -3.78
C ASP A 90 2.69 -3.64 -2.81
N LEU A 91 1.79 -4.55 -3.19
CA LEU A 91 0.74 -5.06 -2.30
C LEU A 91 1.32 -5.84 -1.11
N GLU A 92 2.36 -6.64 -1.32
CA GLU A 92 3.09 -7.32 -0.24
C GLU A 92 3.73 -6.30 0.71
N ARG A 93 4.39 -5.26 0.16
CA ARG A 93 4.96 -4.18 0.97
C ARG A 93 3.91 -3.46 1.82
N ILE A 94 2.71 -3.23 1.30
CA ILE A 94 1.58 -2.69 2.07
C ILE A 94 1.25 -3.60 3.25
N GLY A 95 1.21 -4.91 3.05
CA GLY A 95 1.04 -5.91 4.11
C GLY A 95 2.14 -5.84 5.17
N ASP A 96 3.39 -5.75 4.75
CA ASP A 96 4.57 -5.61 5.62
C ASP A 96 4.51 -4.34 6.48
N GLN A 97 4.14 -3.18 5.89
CA GLN A 97 3.98 -1.93 6.64
C GLN A 97 2.84 -2.02 7.66
N SER A 98 1.72 -2.66 7.30
CA SER A 98 0.61 -2.92 8.20
C SER A 98 1.03 -3.78 9.40
N MET A 99 1.84 -4.82 9.14
CA MET A 99 2.45 -5.64 10.20
C MET A 99 3.44 -4.82 11.05
N GLY A 100 4.14 -3.84 10.45
CA GLY A 100 4.95 -2.85 11.15
C GLY A 100 4.13 -2.09 12.20
N ILE A 101 2.97 -1.55 11.83
CA ILE A 101 2.03 -0.85 12.73
C ILE A 101 1.57 -1.79 13.85
N ALA A 102 1.14 -3.01 13.52
CA ALA A 102 0.68 -3.99 14.52
C ALA A 102 1.77 -4.36 15.54
N ARG A 103 3.04 -4.44 15.14
CA ARG A 103 4.18 -4.65 16.06
C ARG A 103 4.35 -3.45 17.01
N ARG A 104 4.21 -2.21 16.51
CA ARG A 104 4.27 -1.00 17.33
C ARG A 104 3.13 -0.95 18.33
N THR A 105 1.91 -1.28 17.89
CA THR A 105 0.75 -1.39 18.77
C THR A 105 1.01 -2.33 19.94
N LYS A 106 1.52 -3.54 19.68
CA LYS A 106 1.86 -4.51 20.73
C LYS A 106 2.88 -3.97 21.74
N GLY A 107 3.89 -3.23 21.26
CA GLY A 107 4.89 -2.60 22.10
C GLY A 107 4.33 -1.48 22.97
N MET A 108 3.18 -0.89 22.58
CA MET A 108 2.57 0.24 23.28
C MET A 108 1.56 -0.15 24.34
N ILE A 109 1.03 -1.39 24.34
CA ILE A 109 -0.06 -1.81 25.22
C ILE A 109 0.32 -1.74 26.72
N ALA A 110 1.62 -1.89 27.03
CA ALA A 110 2.12 -1.81 28.41
C ALA A 110 2.31 -0.38 28.93
N PHE A 111 2.24 0.63 28.05
CA PHE A 111 2.43 2.02 28.43
C PHE A 111 1.09 2.70 28.72
N GLU A 112 1.15 3.78 29.52
CA GLU A 112 0.00 4.67 29.75
C GLU A 112 -0.61 5.12 28.41
N ASP A 113 -1.94 5.11 28.34
CA ASP A 113 -2.65 5.68 27.21
C ASP A 113 -2.67 7.20 27.31
N ILE A 114 -2.18 7.86 26.27
CA ILE A 114 -2.09 9.30 26.19
C ILE A 114 -2.66 9.77 24.85
N ASP A 115 -3.22 10.94 24.85
CA ASP A 115 -3.64 11.61 23.63
C ASP A 115 -2.41 12.17 22.90
N LEU A 116 -2.07 11.56 21.76
CA LEU A 116 -0.98 12.02 20.90
C LEU A 116 -1.47 13.14 19.98
N PRO A 117 -0.68 14.20 19.72
CA PRO A 117 -1.09 15.34 18.90
C PRO A 117 -1.09 15.03 17.39
N VAL A 118 -1.56 13.83 17.00
CA VAL A 118 -1.57 13.34 15.60
C VAL A 118 -2.85 12.59 15.33
N ASP A 119 -3.53 12.95 14.25
CA ASP A 119 -4.71 12.23 13.78
C ASP A 119 -4.32 11.02 12.92
N PHE A 120 -3.99 9.91 13.59
CA PHE A 120 -3.66 8.65 12.91
C PHE A 120 -4.86 8.05 12.18
N ALA A 121 -6.09 8.33 12.61
CA ALA A 121 -7.30 7.88 11.93
C ALA A 121 -7.40 8.53 10.55
N ALA A 122 -7.24 9.86 10.48
CA ALA A 122 -7.22 10.59 9.22
C ALA A 122 -6.10 10.15 8.28
N MET A 123 -4.87 9.90 8.81
CA MET A 123 -3.76 9.38 8.01
C MET A 123 -4.08 7.98 7.45
N GLY A 124 -4.62 7.09 8.27
CA GLY A 124 -5.00 5.74 7.87
C GLY A 124 -6.11 5.73 6.81
N GLU A 125 -7.13 6.57 7.00
CA GLU A 125 -8.20 6.73 6.01
C GLU A 125 -7.66 7.28 4.68
N PHE A 126 -6.73 8.24 4.74
CA PHE A 126 -6.12 8.81 3.54
C PHE A 126 -5.32 7.76 2.76
N ALA A 127 -4.44 7.01 3.42
CA ALA A 127 -3.69 5.91 2.81
C ALA A 127 -4.64 4.83 2.24
N GLY A 128 -5.70 4.48 2.96
CA GLY A 128 -6.74 3.55 2.49
C GLY A 128 -7.47 4.05 1.24
N ARG A 129 -7.76 5.35 1.13
CA ARG A 129 -8.33 5.94 -0.09
C ARG A 129 -7.37 5.82 -1.27
N MET A 130 -6.08 6.09 -1.08
CA MET A 130 -5.08 5.95 -2.15
C MET A 130 -5.01 4.51 -2.67
N ILE A 131 -5.01 3.50 -1.79
CA ILE A 131 -5.04 2.09 -2.18
C ILE A 131 -6.30 1.78 -3.00
N ARG A 132 -7.48 2.16 -2.48
CA ARG A 132 -8.75 1.90 -3.18
C ARG A 132 -8.78 2.54 -4.57
N SER A 133 -8.33 3.78 -4.70
CA SER A 133 -8.26 4.48 -5.99
C SER A 133 -7.26 3.85 -6.96
N ALA A 134 -6.10 3.39 -6.48
CA ALA A 134 -5.11 2.69 -7.30
C ALA A 134 -5.64 1.34 -7.79
N VAL A 135 -6.32 0.58 -6.93
CA VAL A 135 -6.97 -0.71 -7.29
C VAL A 135 -8.13 -0.49 -8.24
N GLN A 136 -8.94 0.56 -8.05
CA GLN A 136 -10.01 0.93 -8.97
C GLN A 136 -9.45 1.29 -10.35
N ALA A 137 -8.37 2.07 -10.41
CA ALA A 137 -7.69 2.40 -11.66
C ALA A 137 -7.18 1.14 -12.40
N LEU A 138 -6.66 0.15 -11.66
CA LEU A 138 -6.28 -1.15 -12.21
C LEU A 138 -7.49 -1.93 -12.73
N LEU A 139 -8.59 -1.96 -11.97
CA LEU A 139 -9.81 -2.68 -12.34
C LEU A 139 -10.41 -2.15 -13.64
N GLU A 140 -10.51 -0.84 -13.76
CA GLU A 140 -11.14 -0.13 -14.88
C GLU A 140 -10.19 0.14 -16.05
N GLY A 141 -8.88 0.01 -15.85
CA GLY A 141 -7.88 0.47 -16.82
C GLY A 141 -7.91 1.99 -16.99
N ASP A 142 -8.13 2.73 -15.89
CA ASP A 142 -8.24 4.20 -15.91
C ASP A 142 -6.93 4.87 -15.52
N ALA A 143 -6.17 5.30 -16.53
CA ALA A 143 -4.92 6.02 -16.33
C ALA A 143 -5.11 7.43 -15.75
N ARG A 144 -6.31 8.06 -15.85
CA ARG A 144 -6.56 9.38 -15.25
C ARG A 144 -6.78 9.25 -13.75
N LEU A 145 -7.53 8.23 -13.34
CA LEU A 145 -7.69 7.91 -11.92
C LEU A 145 -6.33 7.55 -11.30
N ALA A 146 -5.48 6.81 -12.02
CA ALA A 146 -4.12 6.53 -11.58
C ALA A 146 -3.26 7.80 -11.42
N ASP A 147 -3.34 8.75 -12.37
CA ASP A 147 -2.65 10.05 -12.25
C ASP A 147 -3.10 10.80 -10.97
N SER A 148 -4.41 10.82 -10.66
CA SER A 148 -4.91 11.49 -9.45
C SER A 148 -4.41 10.86 -8.15
N VAL A 149 -4.16 9.54 -8.11
CA VAL A 149 -3.56 8.88 -6.94
C VAL A 149 -2.14 9.37 -6.69
N ARG A 150 -1.35 9.56 -7.75
CA ARG A 150 0.02 10.11 -7.64
C ARG A 150 0.03 11.53 -7.09
N GLU A 151 -0.95 12.35 -7.45
CA GLU A 151 -1.10 13.72 -6.93
C GLU A 151 -1.47 13.75 -5.43
N MET A 152 -2.06 12.68 -4.90
CA MET A 152 -2.37 12.57 -3.47
C MET A 152 -1.12 12.37 -2.59
N ASP A 153 -0.01 11.92 -3.14
CA ASP A 153 1.21 11.57 -2.41
C ASP A 153 1.77 12.75 -1.60
N ASP A 154 1.80 13.94 -2.18
CA ASP A 154 2.25 15.16 -1.49
C ASP A 154 1.48 15.47 -0.20
N GLU A 155 0.19 15.06 -0.10
CA GLU A 155 -0.61 15.34 1.10
C GLU A 155 -0.24 14.41 2.25
N ILE A 156 -0.11 13.11 2.00
CA ILE A 156 0.31 12.16 3.05
C ILE A 156 1.72 12.49 3.56
N ASP A 157 2.59 12.95 2.69
CA ASP A 157 3.91 13.45 3.02
C ASP A 157 3.85 14.65 3.97
N ARG A 158 2.95 15.60 3.68
CA ARG A 158 2.71 16.75 4.60
C ARG A 158 2.18 16.29 5.95
N MET A 159 1.24 15.33 5.95
CA MET A 159 0.70 14.77 7.20
C MET A 159 1.81 14.09 8.02
N ASN A 160 2.67 13.30 7.39
CA ASN A 160 3.80 12.63 8.05
C ASN A 160 4.81 13.65 8.63
N ARG A 161 5.17 14.69 7.87
CA ARG A 161 6.07 15.76 8.38
C ARG A 161 5.47 16.47 9.59
N ARG A 162 4.18 16.86 9.56
CA ARG A 162 3.51 17.47 10.72
C ARG A 162 3.48 16.54 11.92
N ALA A 163 3.12 15.26 11.71
CA ALA A 163 3.11 14.28 12.78
C ALA A 163 4.49 14.13 13.44
N HIS A 164 5.55 14.12 12.65
CA HIS A 164 6.94 14.06 13.15
C HIS A 164 7.27 15.29 14.02
N ASP A 165 6.98 16.50 13.54
CA ASP A 165 7.29 17.74 14.24
C ASP A 165 6.50 17.87 15.56
N ASP A 166 5.21 17.56 15.55
CA ASP A 166 4.33 17.62 16.73
C ASP A 166 4.74 16.58 17.78
N LEU A 167 5.16 15.39 17.36
CA LEU A 167 5.63 14.35 18.28
C LEU A 167 7.03 14.64 18.84
N LEU A 168 7.93 15.26 18.09
CA LEU A 168 9.20 15.75 18.61
C LEU A 168 8.97 16.83 19.67
N LYS A 169 8.09 17.77 19.42
CA LYS A 169 7.71 18.80 20.38
C LYS A 169 7.13 18.18 21.67
N LEU A 170 6.31 17.14 21.54
CA LEU A 170 5.78 16.41 22.70
C LEU A 170 6.93 15.78 23.53
N ILE A 171 7.97 15.25 22.89
CA ILE A 171 9.15 14.68 23.57
C ILE A 171 9.90 15.78 24.35
N GLU A 172 10.09 16.95 23.76
CA GLU A 172 10.76 18.09 24.40
C GLU A 172 9.98 18.60 25.60
N GLU A 173 8.66 18.77 25.46
CA GLU A 173 7.78 19.31 26.52
C GLU A 173 7.52 18.29 27.64
N LYS A 174 7.42 16.99 27.28
CA LYS A 174 7.05 15.91 28.21
C LYS A 174 7.89 14.66 28.00
N PRO A 175 9.18 14.67 28.42
CA PRO A 175 10.12 13.56 28.18
C PRO A 175 9.64 12.19 28.67
N ARG A 176 8.74 12.12 29.65
CA ARG A 176 8.14 10.88 30.13
C ARG A 176 7.35 10.12 29.07
N TYR A 177 6.90 10.79 27.99
CA TYR A 177 6.14 10.21 26.89
C TYR A 177 6.99 9.90 25.64
N THR A 178 8.30 9.97 25.77
CA THR A 178 9.24 9.72 24.65
C THR A 178 8.94 8.41 23.94
N GLN A 179 8.66 7.33 24.66
CA GLN A 179 8.40 6.02 24.07
C GLN A 179 7.13 6.01 23.22
N GLN A 180 6.05 6.65 23.72
CA GLN A 180 4.79 6.75 23.01
C GLN A 180 4.94 7.62 21.74
N ALA A 181 5.59 8.77 21.86
CA ALA A 181 5.82 9.67 20.75
C ALA A 181 6.72 9.03 19.67
N MET A 182 7.80 8.35 20.04
CA MET A 182 8.65 7.62 19.09
C MET A 182 7.90 6.53 18.35
N ASN A 183 7.00 5.79 19.03
CA ASN A 183 6.15 4.82 18.35
C ASN A 183 5.16 5.50 17.39
N GLY A 184 4.59 6.65 17.77
CA GLY A 184 3.73 7.45 16.90
C GLY A 184 4.44 7.88 15.62
N ILE A 185 5.68 8.37 15.72
CA ILE A 185 6.52 8.73 14.55
C ILE A 185 6.68 7.53 13.61
N LEU A 186 6.94 6.35 14.15
CA LEU A 186 7.12 5.14 13.35
C LEU A 186 5.81 4.64 12.71
N VAL A 187 4.66 4.84 13.38
CA VAL A 187 3.34 4.53 12.80
C VAL A 187 3.02 5.50 11.68
N ALA A 188 3.22 6.82 11.86
CA ALA A 188 3.05 7.80 10.81
C ALA A 188 3.91 7.49 9.57
N LYS A 189 5.17 7.10 9.78
CA LYS A 189 6.06 6.68 8.69
C LYS A 189 5.61 5.40 7.99
N ASN A 190 5.03 4.43 8.70
CA ASN A 190 4.46 3.25 8.05
C ASN A 190 3.25 3.61 7.19
N LEU A 191 2.39 4.54 7.64
CA LEU A 191 1.22 5.00 6.87
C LEU A 191 1.63 5.77 5.60
N GLU A 192 2.64 6.61 5.68
CA GLU A 192 3.21 7.28 4.50
C GLU A 192 3.78 6.25 3.52
N ARG A 193 4.55 5.24 3.96
CA ARG A 193 5.05 4.18 3.08
C ARG A 193 3.97 3.34 2.43
N ILE A 194 2.85 3.11 3.13
CA ILE A 194 1.67 2.46 2.54
C ILE A 194 1.14 3.28 1.37
N ALA A 195 1.06 4.60 1.54
CA ALA A 195 0.63 5.52 0.50
C ALA A 195 1.61 5.58 -0.68
N ASP A 196 2.93 5.61 -0.43
CA ASP A 196 3.99 5.50 -1.45
C ASP A 196 3.78 4.26 -2.33
N HIS A 197 3.48 3.09 -1.72
CA HIS A 197 3.20 1.86 -2.48
C HIS A 197 1.91 1.97 -3.29
N ALA A 198 0.87 2.65 -2.80
CA ALA A 198 -0.34 2.91 -3.59
C ALA A 198 -0.05 3.82 -4.80
N ALA A 199 0.81 4.83 -4.65
CA ALA A 199 1.28 5.68 -5.75
C ALA A 199 2.13 4.90 -6.78
N ASN A 200 2.94 3.94 -6.32
CA ASN A 200 3.68 3.02 -7.20
C ASN A 200 2.73 2.13 -8.00
N ILE A 201 1.70 1.54 -7.36
CA ILE A 201 0.65 0.77 -8.03
C ILE A 201 0.00 1.62 -9.14
N ALA A 202 -0.39 2.86 -8.84
CA ALA A 202 -0.96 3.77 -9.81
C ALA A 202 -0.01 4.04 -10.99
N THR A 203 1.28 4.21 -10.72
CA THR A 203 2.33 4.39 -11.73
C THR A 203 2.44 3.17 -12.66
N ASP A 204 2.38 1.95 -12.11
CA ASP A 204 2.43 0.73 -12.92
C ASP A 204 1.14 0.49 -13.72
N VAL A 205 -0.02 0.95 -13.24
CA VAL A 205 -1.27 1.02 -14.02
C VAL A 205 -1.12 1.96 -15.22
N ILE A 206 -0.53 3.15 -15.04
CA ILE A 206 -0.26 4.08 -16.15
C ILE A 206 0.67 3.44 -17.18
N PHE A 207 1.75 2.78 -16.72
CA PHE A 207 2.66 2.05 -17.60
C PHE A 207 1.95 0.98 -18.42
N TRP A 208 1.09 0.17 -17.78
CA TRP A 208 0.31 -0.84 -18.49
C TRP A 208 -0.52 -0.22 -19.62
N ILE A 209 -1.26 0.84 -19.32
CA ILE A 209 -2.23 1.42 -20.24
C ILE A 209 -1.54 2.23 -21.34
N ARG A 210 -0.68 3.20 -20.97
CA ARG A 210 -0.05 4.16 -21.90
C ARG A 210 1.23 3.64 -22.54
N GLY A 211 1.90 2.65 -21.94
CA GLY A 211 3.21 2.17 -22.36
C GLY A 211 4.35 3.16 -22.09
N ALA A 212 4.10 4.19 -21.28
CA ALA A 212 5.08 5.21 -20.91
C ALA A 212 5.49 5.03 -19.45
N ASP A 213 6.81 5.07 -19.18
CA ASP A 213 7.34 5.10 -17.82
C ASP A 213 7.32 6.53 -17.30
N VAL A 214 6.43 6.81 -16.35
CA VAL A 214 6.23 8.15 -15.77
C VAL A 214 6.97 8.36 -14.44
N ARG A 215 7.77 7.39 -13.98
CA ARG A 215 8.48 7.44 -12.69
C ARG A 215 9.50 8.57 -12.58
N HIS A 216 10.07 9.01 -13.69
CA HIS A 216 11.11 10.04 -13.75
C HIS A 216 10.72 11.27 -14.57
N GLN A 217 9.43 11.44 -14.86
CA GLN A 217 8.95 12.72 -15.37
C GLN A 217 8.94 13.71 -14.20
N LEU A 218 10.13 14.22 -13.86
CA LEU A 218 10.25 15.46 -13.14
C LEU A 218 9.40 16.49 -13.89
N SER A 219 8.53 17.19 -13.18
CA SER A 219 7.95 18.43 -13.66
C SER A 219 9.12 19.32 -14.08
N LEU A 220 9.43 19.36 -15.36
CA LEU A 220 10.16 20.48 -15.93
C LEU A 220 9.19 21.67 -15.77
N SER A 221 9.21 22.30 -14.59
CA SER A 221 8.73 23.66 -14.43
C SER A 221 9.54 24.47 -15.42
N MET A 222 8.91 24.84 -16.51
CA MET A 222 9.41 25.86 -17.41
C MET A 222 9.39 27.17 -16.60
N ASP A 223 10.58 27.60 -16.17
CA ASP A 223 10.86 28.99 -15.83
C ASP A 223 10.74 29.88 -17.07
#